data_51c165ddae0a0bf1daf8629f47c769ed
#
_entry.id   51c165ddae0a0bf1daf8629f47c769ed
#
_cell.length_a   1.000
_cell.length_b   1.000
_cell.length_c   1.000
_cell.angle_alpha   90.00
_cell.angle_beta   90.00
_cell.angle_gamma   90.00
#
_symmetry.space_group_name_H-M   'P 1'
#
loop_
_entity.id
_entity.type
_entity.pdbx_description
1 polymer ?
#
loop_
_entity_poly.entity_id
_entity_poly.type
_entity_poly.pdbx_seq_one_letter_code
_entity_poly.pdbx_strand_id
1 'polypeptide(L)'
;MCFVDDPLAALRGTELEKRTQVAVIVLVWEALNFKLAYHKGQFSKVVTWIGGTLTCEARGVRAKVKDAIVDDVRSDLKNFRKSNVVSHKDLHSLVGKLSHCAGLLITLRPFLQPLWATLYSTETSGAP
;
A
#
# COMPACT_ATOMS: atom_id res chain seq x y z
N MET A 1 6.88 -11.20 0.09
CA MET A 1 6.52 -9.97 -0.61
C MET A 1 7.40 -8.87 -0.04
N CYS A 2 8.08 -8.12 -0.88
CA CYS A 2 8.96 -7.03 -0.47
C CYS A 2 8.52 -5.77 -1.23
N PHE A 3 8.43 -4.66 -0.54
CA PHE A 3 8.19 -3.36 -1.13
C PHE A 3 9.38 -2.50 -0.74
N VAL A 4 10.25 -2.25 -1.68
CA VAL A 4 11.56 -1.58 -1.60
C VAL A 4 12.23 -1.59 -0.21
N ASP A 5 11.56 -1.06 0.84
CA ASP A 5 12.12 -0.90 2.19
C ASP A 5 11.33 -1.64 3.28
N ASP A 6 10.17 -2.25 2.96
CA ASP A 6 9.28 -2.88 3.94
C ASP A 6 9.03 -4.36 3.60
N PRO A 7 9.92 -5.29 4.02
CA PRO A 7 9.71 -6.71 3.80
C PRO A 7 8.55 -7.25 4.64
N LEU A 8 7.72 -8.10 4.02
CA LEU A 8 6.63 -8.80 4.66
C LEU A 8 6.77 -10.31 4.42
N ALA A 9 6.75 -11.09 5.50
CA ALA A 9 6.80 -12.53 5.44
C ALA A 9 5.60 -13.16 6.18
N ALA A 10 4.96 -14.15 5.57
CA ALA A 10 3.97 -15.00 6.21
C ALA A 10 4.64 -16.31 6.63
N LEU A 11 4.63 -16.59 7.93
CA LEU A 11 5.30 -17.74 8.53
C LEU A 11 4.28 -18.79 8.98
N ARG A 12 4.63 -20.06 8.81
CA ARG A 12 3.80 -21.20 9.24
C ARG A 12 4.60 -22.11 10.14
N GLY A 13 3.91 -22.86 10.99
CA GLY A 13 4.50 -23.84 11.90
C GLY A 13 4.31 -23.48 13.36
N THR A 14 5.04 -24.18 14.22
CA THR A 14 5.10 -23.95 15.67
C THR A 14 5.78 -22.61 15.98
N GLU A 15 5.63 -22.11 17.19
CA GLU A 15 6.29 -20.86 17.61
C GLU A 15 7.82 -20.92 17.48
N LEU A 16 8.43 -22.08 17.76
CA LEU A 16 9.87 -22.27 17.60
C LEU A 16 10.27 -22.20 16.13
N GLU A 17 9.56 -22.90 15.25
CA GLU A 17 9.81 -22.86 13.80
C GLU A 17 9.68 -21.44 13.23
N LYS A 18 8.65 -20.70 13.61
CA LYS A 18 8.46 -19.31 13.17
C LYS A 18 9.61 -18.41 13.63
N ARG A 19 10.05 -18.55 14.89
CA ARG A 19 11.19 -17.77 15.40
C ARG A 19 12.48 -18.12 14.65
N THR A 20 12.69 -19.40 14.36
CA THR A 20 13.84 -19.85 13.56
C THR A 20 13.78 -19.26 12.14
N GLN A 21 12.61 -19.28 11.50
CA GLN A 21 12.42 -18.69 10.18
C GLN A 21 12.71 -17.17 10.19
N VAL A 22 12.23 -16.43 11.20
CA VAL A 22 12.55 -15.01 11.36
C VAL A 22 14.04 -14.79 11.52
N ALA A 23 14.70 -15.58 12.37
CA ALA A 23 16.15 -15.46 12.59
C ALA A 23 16.93 -15.69 11.29
N VAL A 24 16.55 -16.69 10.50
CA VAL A 24 17.17 -16.96 9.19
C VAL A 24 16.96 -15.78 8.23
N ILE A 25 15.73 -15.25 8.15
CA ILE A 25 15.43 -14.08 7.29
C ILE A 25 16.30 -12.90 7.70
N VAL A 26 16.36 -12.57 8.98
CA VAL A 26 17.17 -11.46 9.51
C VAL A 26 18.64 -11.66 9.19
N LEU A 27 19.19 -12.87 9.44
CA LEU A 27 20.60 -13.18 9.14
C LEU A 27 20.93 -13.05 7.66
N VAL A 28 20.03 -13.48 6.77
CA VAL A 28 20.23 -13.33 5.32
C VAL A 28 20.26 -11.84 4.94
N TRP A 29 19.37 -11.02 5.49
CA TRP A 29 19.33 -9.58 5.18
C TRP A 29 20.57 -8.87 5.74
N GLU A 30 21.01 -9.21 6.95
CA GLU A 30 22.27 -8.70 7.51
C GLU A 30 23.48 -9.12 6.67
N ALA A 31 23.55 -10.41 6.25
CA ALA A 31 24.63 -10.91 5.39
C ALA A 31 24.68 -10.18 4.04
N LEU A 32 23.52 -9.72 3.53
CA LEU A 32 23.42 -8.89 2.32
C LEU A 32 23.66 -7.39 2.59
N ASN A 33 24.03 -7.04 3.83
CA ASN A 33 24.29 -5.65 4.27
C ASN A 33 23.09 -4.71 4.14
N PHE A 34 21.84 -5.23 4.27
CA PHE A 34 20.65 -4.40 4.39
C PHE A 34 20.50 -3.87 5.81
N LYS A 35 20.38 -2.56 5.96
CA LYS A 35 20.16 -1.93 7.27
C LYS A 35 18.70 -2.09 7.67
N LEU A 36 18.43 -2.99 8.62
CA LEU A 36 17.09 -3.23 9.14
C LEU A 36 16.74 -2.25 10.27
N ALA A 37 15.55 -1.67 10.21
CA ALA A 37 14.99 -0.83 11.26
C ALA A 37 14.25 -1.70 12.30
N TYR A 38 14.98 -2.44 13.15
CA TYR A 38 14.45 -3.40 14.11
C TYR A 38 13.35 -2.84 15.00
N HIS A 39 13.44 -1.56 15.39
CA HIS A 39 12.44 -0.87 16.21
C HIS A 39 11.06 -0.74 15.53
N LYS A 40 10.99 -0.91 14.21
CA LYS A 40 9.75 -0.92 13.43
C LYS A 40 9.23 -2.33 13.14
N GLY A 41 10.01 -3.36 13.50
CA GLY A 41 9.64 -4.75 13.26
C GLY A 41 8.35 -5.12 13.98
N GLN A 42 7.48 -5.87 13.30
CA GLN A 42 6.23 -6.37 13.84
C GLN A 42 6.19 -7.89 13.69
N PHE A 43 5.93 -8.60 14.78
CA PHE A 43 5.77 -10.05 14.79
C PHE A 43 4.45 -10.39 15.49
N SER A 44 3.37 -10.45 14.72
CA SER A 44 2.01 -10.64 15.24
C SER A 44 1.09 -11.21 14.16
N LYS A 45 -0.08 -11.73 14.59
CA LYS A 45 -1.15 -12.12 13.66
C LYS A 45 -1.79 -10.93 12.93
N VAL A 46 -1.63 -9.74 13.47
CA VAL A 46 -2.13 -8.49 12.90
C VAL A 46 -0.95 -7.53 12.77
N VAL A 47 -0.64 -7.12 11.57
CA VAL A 47 0.45 -6.19 11.28
C VAL A 47 -0.04 -5.02 10.43
N THR A 48 0.55 -3.86 10.65
CA THR A 48 0.34 -2.70 9.77
C THR A 48 1.43 -2.68 8.71
N TRP A 49 1.05 -2.65 7.45
CA TRP A 49 1.99 -2.64 6.33
C TRP A 49 1.46 -1.77 5.19
N ILE A 50 2.26 -0.85 4.71
CA ILE A 50 1.96 0.06 3.57
C ILE A 50 0.54 0.64 3.65
N GLY A 51 0.22 1.32 4.78
CA GLY A 51 -1.07 2.00 4.95
C GLY A 51 -2.29 1.11 5.12
N GLY A 52 -2.09 -0.20 5.28
CA GLY A 52 -3.15 -1.16 5.55
C GLY A 52 -2.89 -2.03 6.77
N THR A 53 -3.89 -2.77 7.16
CA THR A 53 -3.81 -3.80 8.21
C THR A 53 -3.94 -5.16 7.56
N LEU A 54 -2.97 -6.03 7.84
CA LEU A 54 -2.96 -7.42 7.41
C LEU A 54 -3.24 -8.31 8.62
N THR A 55 -4.22 -9.16 8.50
CA THR A 55 -4.62 -10.10 9.55
C THR A 55 -4.46 -11.53 9.04
N CYS A 56 -3.67 -12.33 9.75
CA CYS A 56 -3.55 -13.76 9.47
C CYS A 56 -4.81 -14.50 9.96
N GLU A 57 -5.49 -15.15 9.06
CA GLU A 57 -6.66 -16.00 9.33
C GLU A 57 -6.35 -17.47 9.05
N ALA A 58 -7.24 -18.38 9.45
CA ALA A 58 -7.05 -19.81 9.27
C ALA A 58 -6.87 -20.23 7.80
N ARG A 59 -7.50 -19.51 6.87
CA ARG A 59 -7.50 -19.83 5.43
C ARG A 59 -6.71 -18.85 4.57
N GLY A 60 -6.04 -17.85 5.17
CA GLY A 60 -5.29 -16.87 4.39
C GLY A 60 -4.93 -15.60 5.16
N VAL A 61 -4.68 -14.55 4.40
CA VAL A 61 -4.40 -13.22 4.94
C VAL A 61 -5.46 -12.25 4.46
N ARG A 62 -6.13 -11.59 5.40
CA ARG A 62 -7.06 -10.50 5.11
C ARG A 62 -6.30 -9.18 5.10
N ALA A 63 -6.41 -8.45 4.02
CA ALA A 63 -5.89 -7.09 3.89
C ALA A 63 -7.05 -6.08 4.03
N LYS A 64 -6.87 -5.06 4.87
CA LYS A 64 -7.82 -3.95 5.04
C LYS A 64 -7.07 -2.63 4.89
N VAL A 65 -7.55 -1.76 4.01
CA VAL A 65 -7.07 -0.37 3.93
C VAL A 65 -7.53 0.37 5.18
N LYS A 66 -6.73 1.28 5.69
CA LYS A 66 -7.11 2.11 6.86
C LYS A 66 -8.38 2.90 6.57
N ASP A 67 -9.31 2.91 7.51
CA ASP A 67 -10.60 3.59 7.37
C ASP A 67 -10.41 5.10 7.09
N ALA A 68 -9.44 5.75 7.71
CA ALA A 68 -9.10 7.14 7.45
C ALA A 68 -8.80 7.42 5.97
N ILE A 69 -8.04 6.56 5.29
CA ILE A 69 -7.73 6.73 3.85
C ILE A 69 -9.01 6.56 3.01
N VAL A 70 -9.85 5.59 3.38
CA VAL A 70 -11.13 5.35 2.69
C VAL A 70 -12.06 6.56 2.84
N ASP A 71 -12.12 7.15 4.03
CA ASP A 71 -12.97 8.31 4.30
C ASP A 71 -12.45 9.58 3.60
N ASP A 72 -11.13 9.77 3.54
CA ASP A 72 -10.50 10.83 2.76
C ASP A 72 -10.85 10.72 1.27
N VAL A 73 -10.68 9.53 0.69
CA VAL A 73 -11.03 9.27 -0.71
C VAL A 73 -12.52 9.52 -0.96
N ARG A 74 -13.41 9.08 -0.05
CA ARG A 74 -14.84 9.33 -0.16
C ARG A 74 -15.17 10.83 -0.12
N SER A 75 -14.49 11.58 0.73
CA SER A 75 -14.65 13.04 0.84
C SER A 75 -14.23 13.72 -0.45
N ASP A 76 -13.05 13.37 -0.99
CA ASP A 76 -12.56 13.92 -2.25
C ASP A 76 -13.54 13.64 -3.40
N LEU A 77 -14.03 12.41 -3.53
CA LEU A 77 -15.01 12.02 -4.54
C LEU A 77 -16.35 12.77 -4.41
N LYS A 78 -16.82 12.98 -3.16
CA LYS A 78 -18.03 13.80 -2.91
C LYS A 78 -17.83 15.25 -3.34
N ASN A 79 -16.66 15.81 -3.09
CA ASN A 79 -16.32 17.19 -3.49
C ASN A 79 -16.23 17.31 -5.02
N PHE A 80 -15.59 16.35 -5.68
CA PHE A 80 -15.49 16.33 -7.15
C PHE A 80 -16.86 16.20 -7.81
N ARG A 81 -17.77 15.41 -7.22
CA ARG A 81 -19.15 15.28 -7.73
C ARG A 81 -19.95 16.60 -7.66
N LYS A 82 -19.61 17.48 -6.72
CA LYS A 82 -20.28 18.79 -6.57
C LYS A 82 -19.68 19.85 -7.46
N SER A 83 -18.46 19.68 -7.92
CA SER A 83 -17.73 20.62 -8.76
C SER A 83 -17.70 20.12 -10.20
N ASN A 84 -18.06 20.98 -11.17
CA ASN A 84 -17.92 20.66 -12.58
C ASN A 84 -16.48 20.74 -13.08
N VAL A 85 -15.58 21.29 -12.27
CA VAL A 85 -14.16 21.46 -12.58
C VAL A 85 -13.34 20.91 -11.42
N VAL A 86 -12.39 20.04 -11.73
CA VAL A 86 -11.43 19.47 -10.76
C VAL A 86 -10.07 20.04 -11.09
N SER A 87 -9.37 20.59 -10.10
CA SER A 87 -8.00 21.08 -10.32
C SER A 87 -7.05 19.91 -10.57
N HIS A 88 -6.01 20.13 -11.38
CA HIS A 88 -4.96 19.13 -11.63
C HIS A 88 -4.31 18.65 -10.32
N LYS A 89 -4.08 19.57 -9.37
CA LYS A 89 -3.51 19.25 -8.06
C LYS A 89 -4.41 18.31 -7.25
N ASP A 90 -5.72 18.55 -7.24
CA ASP A 90 -6.67 17.73 -6.48
C ASP A 90 -6.83 16.34 -7.12
N LEU A 91 -6.87 16.29 -8.45
CA LEU A 91 -6.89 15.03 -9.19
C LEU A 91 -5.61 14.21 -8.92
N HIS A 92 -4.44 14.85 -8.96
CA HIS A 92 -3.16 14.21 -8.65
C HIS A 92 -3.11 13.65 -7.21
N SER A 93 -3.62 14.42 -6.24
CA SER A 93 -3.74 13.99 -4.84
C SER A 93 -4.64 12.76 -4.70
N LEU A 94 -5.83 12.77 -5.33
CA LEU A 94 -6.76 11.64 -5.32
C LEU A 94 -6.14 10.39 -5.95
N VAL A 95 -5.51 10.53 -7.13
CA VAL A 95 -4.89 9.41 -7.84
C VAL A 95 -3.73 8.82 -7.03
N GLY A 96 -2.97 9.65 -6.31
CA GLY A 96 -1.94 9.19 -5.37
C GLY A 96 -2.52 8.35 -4.23
N LYS A 97 -3.60 8.81 -3.58
CA LYS A 97 -4.30 8.05 -2.53
C LYS A 97 -4.85 6.72 -3.06
N LEU A 98 -5.48 6.73 -4.23
CA LEU A 98 -6.01 5.52 -4.87
C LEU A 98 -4.91 4.55 -5.28
N SER A 99 -3.77 5.02 -5.77
CA SER A 99 -2.60 4.19 -6.12
C SER A 99 -2.04 3.51 -4.88
N HIS A 100 -2.01 4.21 -3.74
CA HIS A 100 -1.63 3.62 -2.47
C HIS A 100 -2.59 2.49 -2.05
N CYS A 101 -3.91 2.70 -2.16
CA CYS A 101 -4.91 1.65 -1.94
C CYS A 101 -4.73 0.46 -2.89
N ALA A 102 -4.41 0.72 -4.16
CA ALA A 102 -4.19 -0.30 -5.18
C ALA A 102 -2.89 -1.11 -4.97
N GLY A 103 -1.98 -0.64 -4.13
CA GLY A 103 -0.85 -1.42 -3.62
C GLY A 103 -1.31 -2.63 -2.81
N LEU A 104 -2.36 -2.48 -2.00
CA LEU A 104 -2.98 -3.55 -1.22
C LEU A 104 -4.08 -4.29 -1.99
N LEU A 105 -4.86 -3.57 -2.77
CA LEU A 105 -6.00 -4.07 -3.55
C LEU A 105 -5.66 -4.06 -5.04
N ILE A 106 -4.90 -5.06 -5.47
CA ILE A 106 -4.37 -5.16 -6.85
C ILE A 106 -5.48 -5.07 -7.93
N THR A 107 -6.68 -5.52 -7.61
CA THR A 107 -7.86 -5.44 -8.47
C THR A 107 -8.30 -4.01 -8.80
N LEU A 108 -7.85 -3.00 -8.05
CA LEU A 108 -8.15 -1.59 -8.33
C LEU A 108 -7.23 -0.99 -9.40
N ARG A 109 -6.06 -1.58 -9.66
CA ARG A 109 -5.07 -1.03 -10.60
C ARG A 109 -5.62 -0.72 -12.00
N PRO A 110 -6.42 -1.57 -12.65
CA PRO A 110 -6.95 -1.26 -13.97
C PRO A 110 -7.81 0.01 -14.01
N PHE A 111 -8.53 0.29 -12.91
CA PHE A 111 -9.40 1.47 -12.82
C PHE A 111 -8.64 2.79 -12.61
N LEU A 112 -7.35 2.73 -12.27
CA LEU A 112 -6.52 3.91 -12.11
C LEU A 112 -5.93 4.40 -13.44
N GLN A 113 -5.81 3.53 -14.44
CA GLN A 113 -5.21 3.87 -15.73
C GLN A 113 -5.88 5.08 -16.42
N PRO A 114 -7.22 5.17 -16.51
CA PRO A 114 -7.86 6.35 -17.10
C PRO A 114 -7.58 7.65 -16.33
N LEU A 115 -7.47 7.58 -15.00
CA LEU A 115 -7.18 8.74 -14.16
C LEU A 115 -5.74 9.24 -14.39
N TRP A 116 -4.78 8.32 -14.49
CA TRP A 116 -3.42 8.64 -14.86
C TRP A 116 -3.34 9.22 -16.27
N ALA A 117 -4.02 8.61 -17.23
CA ALA A 117 -4.06 9.13 -18.60
C ALA A 117 -4.60 10.56 -18.64
N THR A 118 -5.64 10.87 -17.87
CA THR A 118 -6.19 12.23 -17.77
C THR A 118 -5.19 13.21 -17.19
N LEU A 119 -4.44 12.82 -16.15
CA LEU A 119 -3.41 13.67 -15.55
C LEU A 119 -2.30 14.06 -16.53
N TYR A 120 -1.86 13.09 -17.34
CA TYR A 120 -0.78 13.34 -18.31
C TYR A 120 -1.23 13.96 -19.63
N SER A 121 -2.51 13.81 -20.02
CA SER A 121 -3.03 14.39 -21.25
C SER A 121 -3.18 15.90 -21.18
N THR A 122 -3.37 16.48 -20.00
CA THR A 122 -3.48 17.93 -19.80
C THR A 122 -2.14 18.66 -19.92
N GLU A 123 -1.01 17.97 -19.76
CA GLU A 123 0.31 18.59 -19.93
C GLU A 123 0.68 18.81 -21.41
N THR A 124 0.06 18.08 -22.35
CA THR A 124 0.37 18.17 -23.78
C THR A 124 -0.49 19.18 -24.54
N SER A 125 -1.59 19.65 -23.96
CA SER A 125 -2.49 20.61 -24.63
C SER A 125 -2.21 22.09 -24.30
N GLY A 126 -1.15 22.38 -23.59
CA GLY A 126 -0.76 23.73 -23.16
C GLY A 126 0.45 24.36 -23.88
N ALA A 127 0.91 23.78 -24.98
CA ALA A 127 1.93 24.41 -25.80
C ALA A 127 1.24 25.19 -26.96
N PRO A 128 1.50 26.51 -27.13
CA PRO A 128 1.01 27.31 -28.24
C PRO A 128 1.68 26.87 -29.55
#